data_1d3a61d23adfb20dcb51642510212385
#
_entry.id   1d3a61d23adfb20dcb51642510212385
#
_cell.length_a   1.000
_cell.length_b   1.000
_cell.length_c   1.000
_cell.angle_alpha   90.00
_cell.angle_beta   90.00
_cell.angle_gamma   90.00
#
_symmetry.space_group_name_H-M   'P 1'
#
loop_
_entity.id
_entity.type
_entity.pdbx_description
1 polymer ?
#
loop_
_entity_poly.entity_id
_entity_poly.type
_entity_poly.pdbx_seq_one_letter_code
_entity_poly.pdbx_strand_id
1 'polypeptide(L)'
;MKRTTAITVSLLSILCVACGPKNKQNSIDLQAITASVSATDSIYPVYAQGFEVKYLPNHVRLVDLRDPQNESSNTFHYALVPRGTKPERIPSDYTVIETPVRSVICMTSLQLSNFIKLEACDKVVGITSTRHLFNKEMNERLKSGKTAKIGIEGNFDNEVIMSVNPDVIFISPFKRGGYDTMREIGIPLVPHLGYKEMTPLGQAEWIKFIGLFIGQEKEANEKFAAIEKHYNDLKQLAADVKKRPVVFSGEIRGGNWYAVGGKSFLAELFRDAGADYFLKDDPRSGGVTLDFETVYSQAESADYWRIVNSYDGTFSYDALKSLDLRYADFRAFRDKGVIYCNMREQPFYESMPMEPEIVLEDLIHAFHPDLLPDYQPKYYARLQ
;
A
#
# COMPACT_ATOMS: atom_id res chain seq x y z
N MET A 1 19.38 71.36 -39.43
CA MET A 1 18.56 71.24 -40.67
C MET A 1 18.66 69.83 -41.19
N LYS A 2 17.60 69.08 -41.11
CA LYS A 2 17.14 68.07 -42.08
C LYS A 2 15.90 67.36 -41.43
N ARG A 3 14.78 67.56 -42.09
CA ARG A 3 13.47 67.02 -41.80
C ARG A 3 13.46 65.52 -42.18
N THR A 4 12.93 64.64 -41.37
CA THR A 4 12.58 63.27 -41.75
C THR A 4 11.06 63.06 -41.57
N THR A 5 10.49 62.76 -42.75
CA THR A 5 9.06 62.56 -42.97
C THR A 5 8.65 61.18 -42.49
N ALA A 6 7.57 61.12 -41.68
CA ALA A 6 6.97 59.82 -41.29
C ALA A 6 5.97 59.36 -42.36
N ILE A 7 6.14 58.13 -42.85
CA ILE A 7 5.19 57.43 -43.72
C ILE A 7 4.34 56.52 -42.94
N THR A 8 3.05 56.79 -42.86
CA THR A 8 2.05 55.94 -42.23
C THR A 8 1.57 54.90 -43.25
N VAL A 9 1.82 53.61 -43.00
CA VAL A 9 1.29 52.51 -43.82
C VAL A 9 0.08 51.94 -43.11
N SER A 10 -1.10 52.14 -43.72
CA SER A 10 -2.36 51.56 -43.28
C SER A 10 -2.49 50.13 -43.82
N LEU A 11 -2.51 49.13 -42.93
CA LEU A 11 -2.72 47.75 -43.32
C LEU A 11 -4.20 47.41 -43.14
N LEU A 12 -4.87 47.14 -44.23
CA LEU A 12 -6.26 46.72 -44.31
C LEU A 12 -6.34 45.21 -44.10
N SER A 13 -6.87 44.78 -42.94
CA SER A 13 -7.04 43.35 -42.62
C SER A 13 -8.38 42.86 -43.18
N ILE A 14 -8.31 41.93 -44.12
CA ILE A 14 -9.46 41.21 -44.67
C ILE A 14 -9.80 40.07 -43.71
N LEU A 15 -10.97 40.12 -43.07
CA LEU A 15 -11.55 39.01 -42.31
C LEU A 15 -12.15 37.97 -43.26
N CYS A 16 -11.51 36.82 -43.40
CA CYS A 16 -12.14 35.61 -43.95
C CYS A 16 -12.90 34.89 -42.88
N VAL A 17 -14.22 34.95 -42.91
CA VAL A 17 -15.07 34.11 -42.05
C VAL A 17 -15.19 32.75 -42.71
N ALA A 18 -14.47 31.74 -42.16
CA ALA A 18 -14.69 30.34 -42.51
C ALA A 18 -15.66 29.74 -41.50
N CYS A 19 -16.91 29.52 -41.92
CA CYS A 19 -17.88 28.68 -41.20
C CYS A 19 -17.55 27.20 -41.38
N GLY A 20 -16.86 26.57 -40.40
CA GLY A 20 -16.78 25.12 -40.29
C GLY A 20 -17.72 24.65 -39.15
N PRO A 21 -18.28 23.44 -39.22
CA PRO A 21 -19.24 22.96 -38.21
C PRO A 21 -18.53 22.82 -36.84
N LYS A 22 -19.01 23.56 -35.83
CA LYS A 22 -18.58 23.42 -34.44
C LYS A 22 -19.02 22.03 -33.91
N ASN A 23 -18.10 21.12 -33.83
CA ASN A 23 -18.23 19.93 -33.00
C ASN A 23 -18.30 20.41 -31.53
N LYS A 24 -19.51 20.42 -30.97
CA LYS A 24 -19.69 20.63 -29.52
C LYS A 24 -19.11 19.42 -28.79
N GLN A 25 -17.84 19.49 -28.42
CA GLN A 25 -17.33 18.68 -27.32
C GLN A 25 -18.06 19.19 -26.04
N ASN A 26 -19.06 18.45 -25.62
CA ASN A 26 -19.65 18.64 -24.30
C ASN A 26 -18.60 18.31 -23.25
N SER A 27 -17.84 19.30 -22.80
CA SER A 27 -17.12 19.22 -21.55
C SER A 27 -18.16 19.08 -20.44
N ILE A 28 -18.25 17.90 -19.86
CA ILE A 28 -19.07 17.66 -18.68
C ILE A 28 -18.48 18.54 -17.58
N ASP A 29 -19.29 19.43 -17.03
CA ASP A 29 -18.90 20.31 -15.93
C ASP A 29 -18.80 19.47 -14.65
N LEU A 30 -17.61 18.96 -14.36
CA LEU A 30 -17.29 18.09 -13.23
C LEU A 30 -17.54 18.76 -11.86
N GLN A 31 -17.58 20.11 -11.82
CA GLN A 31 -17.83 20.85 -10.57
C GLN A 31 -19.30 20.84 -10.13
N ALA A 32 -20.25 20.66 -11.07
CA ALA A 32 -21.68 20.65 -10.74
C ALA A 32 -22.18 19.29 -10.21
N ILE A 33 -21.39 18.21 -10.42
CA ILE A 33 -21.78 16.84 -10.09
C ILE A 33 -21.37 16.45 -8.65
N THR A 34 -20.35 17.10 -8.10
CA THR A 34 -19.83 16.85 -6.74
C THR A 34 -20.80 17.28 -5.61
N ALA A 35 -21.86 18.01 -5.92
CA ALA A 35 -22.77 18.59 -4.92
C ALA A 35 -23.82 17.63 -4.32
N SER A 36 -23.94 16.38 -4.80
CA SER A 36 -25.01 15.45 -4.38
C SER A 36 -24.54 14.24 -3.53
N VAL A 37 -23.24 14.06 -3.34
CA VAL A 37 -22.71 12.97 -2.48
C VAL A 37 -22.24 13.62 -1.18
N SER A 38 -22.67 13.07 -0.04
CA SER A 38 -22.20 13.54 1.26
C SER A 38 -20.66 13.45 1.32
N ALA A 39 -19.99 14.49 1.80
CA ALA A 39 -18.52 14.51 1.89
C ALA A 39 -17.96 13.35 2.73
N THR A 40 -18.77 12.77 3.64
CA THR A 40 -18.41 11.61 4.46
C THR A 40 -18.46 10.30 3.70
N ASP A 41 -19.24 10.24 2.62
CA ASP A 41 -19.46 9.00 1.83
C ASP A 41 -18.61 9.00 0.55
N SER A 42 -17.84 10.06 0.30
CA SER A 42 -16.95 10.15 -0.85
C SER A 42 -15.53 9.79 -0.48
N ILE A 43 -14.87 9.03 -1.36
CA ILE A 43 -13.47 8.65 -1.21
C ILE A 43 -12.61 9.51 -2.11
N TYR A 44 -11.66 10.22 -1.48
CA TYR A 44 -10.59 10.93 -2.16
C TYR A 44 -9.28 10.56 -1.47
N PRO A 45 -8.33 9.88 -2.16
CA PRO A 45 -7.04 9.56 -1.58
C PRO A 45 -6.23 10.85 -1.35
N VAL A 46 -5.57 10.93 -0.20
CA VAL A 46 -4.70 12.05 0.20
C VAL A 46 -3.23 11.64 0.20
N TYR A 47 -2.94 10.43 0.65
CA TYR A 47 -1.61 9.86 0.78
C TYR A 47 -1.30 8.81 -0.29
N ALA A 48 -2.30 7.99 -0.63
CA ALA A 48 -2.15 6.96 -1.65
C ALA A 48 -2.03 7.58 -3.03
N GLN A 49 -1.02 7.13 -3.78
CA GLN A 49 -0.74 7.59 -5.14
C GLN A 49 -1.16 6.57 -6.20
N GLY A 50 -1.51 5.37 -5.80
CA GLY A 50 -1.80 4.25 -6.69
C GLY A 50 -3.23 4.22 -7.21
N PHE A 51 -4.16 5.06 -6.71
CA PHE A 51 -5.52 5.13 -7.23
C PHE A 51 -6.11 6.52 -7.20
N GLU A 52 -6.99 6.79 -8.15
CA GLU A 52 -7.83 7.99 -8.23
C GLU A 52 -9.30 7.60 -8.39
N VAL A 53 -10.20 8.44 -7.90
CA VAL A 53 -11.66 8.21 -7.97
C VAL A 53 -12.35 9.43 -8.56
N LYS A 54 -13.21 9.20 -9.56
CA LYS A 54 -14.09 10.21 -10.14
C LYS A 54 -15.53 9.77 -10.01
N TYR A 55 -16.37 10.63 -9.47
CA TYR A 55 -17.80 10.35 -9.29
C TYR A 55 -18.59 10.82 -10.50
N LEU A 56 -19.47 9.95 -10.99
CA LEU A 56 -20.43 10.24 -12.04
C LEU A 56 -21.85 10.21 -11.47
N PRO A 57 -22.88 10.69 -12.23
CA PRO A 57 -24.28 10.54 -11.84
C PRO A 57 -24.66 9.10 -11.53
N ASN A 58 -25.75 8.92 -10.76
CA ASN A 58 -26.26 7.61 -10.35
C ASN A 58 -25.27 6.79 -9.50
N HIS A 59 -24.42 7.48 -8.72
CA HIS A 59 -23.41 6.83 -7.83
C HIS A 59 -22.42 5.92 -8.55
N VAL A 60 -22.19 6.14 -9.84
CA VAL A 60 -21.12 5.48 -10.59
C VAL A 60 -19.76 6.09 -10.18
N ARG A 61 -18.75 5.25 -9.93
CA ARG A 61 -17.38 5.69 -9.64
C ARG A 61 -16.46 5.18 -10.74
N LEU A 62 -15.68 6.06 -11.33
CA LEU A 62 -14.56 5.69 -12.18
C LEU A 62 -13.32 5.63 -11.29
N VAL A 63 -12.61 4.52 -11.32
CA VAL A 63 -11.42 4.25 -10.53
C VAL A 63 -10.27 3.96 -11.48
N ASP A 64 -9.26 4.81 -11.42
CA ASP A 64 -8.03 4.67 -12.18
C ASP A 64 -6.92 4.18 -11.25
N LEU A 65 -6.25 3.07 -11.62
CA LEU A 65 -5.13 2.50 -10.86
C LEU A 65 -3.84 2.66 -11.62
N ARG A 66 -2.80 3.13 -10.94
CA ARG A 66 -1.44 3.25 -11.49
C ARG A 66 -0.41 2.74 -10.48
N ASP A 67 0.76 2.37 -11.01
CA ASP A 67 1.89 1.97 -10.17
C ASP A 67 2.56 3.20 -9.54
N PRO A 68 2.50 3.37 -8.18
CA PRO A 68 3.11 4.54 -7.53
C PRO A 68 4.62 4.65 -7.72
N GLN A 69 5.30 3.54 -8.05
CA GLN A 69 6.74 3.48 -8.24
C GLN A 69 7.16 3.57 -9.71
N ASN A 70 6.21 3.61 -10.65
CA ASN A 70 6.51 3.64 -12.08
C ASN A 70 5.45 4.44 -12.86
N GLU A 71 5.69 5.71 -13.06
CA GLU A 71 4.79 6.63 -13.79
C GLU A 71 4.55 6.20 -15.25
N SER A 72 5.45 5.42 -15.84
CA SER A 72 5.33 4.93 -17.23
C SER A 72 4.53 3.62 -17.32
N SER A 73 4.01 3.09 -16.21
CA SER A 73 3.20 1.89 -16.20
C SER A 73 1.82 2.12 -16.81
N ASN A 74 1.20 1.04 -17.30
CA ASN A 74 -0.18 1.09 -17.76
C ASN A 74 -1.11 1.44 -16.61
N THR A 75 -2.09 2.31 -16.88
CA THR A 75 -3.22 2.57 -15.97
C THR A 75 -4.30 1.51 -16.19
N PHE A 76 -4.89 1.03 -15.11
CA PHE A 76 -6.04 0.15 -15.16
C PHE A 76 -7.30 0.96 -14.83
N HIS A 77 -8.37 0.75 -15.61
CA HIS A 77 -9.59 1.53 -15.55
C HIS A 77 -10.78 0.67 -15.13
N TYR A 78 -11.46 1.05 -14.06
CA TYR A 78 -12.64 0.36 -13.55
C TYR A 78 -13.81 1.31 -13.36
N ALA A 79 -15.00 0.90 -13.80
CA ALA A 79 -16.25 1.61 -13.52
C ALA A 79 -17.05 0.80 -12.50
N LEU A 80 -17.15 1.32 -11.29
CA LEU A 80 -17.95 0.74 -10.22
C LEU A 80 -19.38 1.24 -10.35
N VAL A 81 -20.29 0.34 -10.72
CA VAL A 81 -21.68 0.66 -11.04
C VAL A 81 -22.60 0.04 -9.98
N PRO A 82 -23.47 0.82 -9.33
CA PRO A 82 -24.44 0.26 -8.39
C PRO A 82 -25.31 -0.81 -9.05
N ARG A 83 -25.52 -1.95 -8.38
CA ARG A 83 -26.34 -3.04 -8.88
C ARG A 83 -27.74 -2.58 -9.30
N GLY A 84 -28.17 -3.03 -10.47
CA GLY A 84 -29.45 -2.64 -11.04
C GLY A 84 -29.49 -1.27 -11.71
N THR A 85 -28.37 -0.55 -11.73
CA THR A 85 -28.24 0.74 -12.43
C THR A 85 -27.77 0.50 -13.87
N LYS A 86 -28.40 1.19 -14.83
CA LYS A 86 -27.89 1.23 -16.21
C LYS A 86 -27.14 2.55 -16.39
N PRO A 87 -25.82 2.55 -16.43
CA PRO A 87 -25.03 3.77 -16.60
C PRO A 87 -25.16 4.27 -18.04
N GLU A 88 -25.39 5.57 -18.21
CA GLU A 88 -25.60 6.17 -19.54
C GLU A 88 -24.31 6.33 -20.36
N ARG A 89 -23.17 6.50 -19.71
CA ARG A 89 -21.88 6.78 -20.37
C ARG A 89 -20.70 6.31 -19.55
N ILE A 90 -20.27 5.08 -19.76
CA ILE A 90 -18.97 4.60 -19.29
C ILE A 90 -18.01 4.61 -20.48
N PRO A 91 -16.79 5.16 -20.34
CA PRO A 91 -15.76 5.04 -21.39
C PRO A 91 -15.48 3.56 -21.70
N SER A 92 -15.23 3.25 -22.97
CA SER A 92 -15.12 1.86 -23.46
C SER A 92 -13.90 1.10 -22.96
N ASP A 93 -12.90 1.81 -22.44
CA ASP A 93 -11.67 1.29 -21.87
C ASP A 93 -11.82 0.93 -20.37
N TYR A 94 -13.00 1.19 -19.76
CA TYR A 94 -13.27 0.86 -18.37
C TYR A 94 -13.90 -0.53 -18.24
N THR A 95 -13.31 -1.35 -17.37
CA THR A 95 -13.94 -2.62 -16.95
C THR A 95 -15.08 -2.32 -15.96
N VAL A 96 -16.30 -2.73 -16.32
CA VAL A 96 -17.48 -2.51 -15.47
C VAL A 96 -17.55 -3.57 -14.37
N ILE A 97 -17.72 -3.12 -13.13
CA ILE A 97 -17.91 -3.97 -11.95
C ILE A 97 -19.15 -3.49 -11.20
N GLU A 98 -20.09 -4.41 -10.99
CA GLU A 98 -21.28 -4.12 -10.18
C GLU A 98 -20.93 -4.07 -8.68
N THR A 99 -21.34 -3.01 -8.01
CA THR A 99 -21.10 -2.80 -6.57
C THR A 99 -22.42 -2.63 -5.78
N PRO A 100 -22.43 -2.94 -4.45
CA PRO A 100 -21.32 -3.57 -3.72
C PRO A 100 -21.05 -5.00 -4.20
N VAL A 101 -19.76 -5.38 -4.25
CA VAL A 101 -19.38 -6.78 -4.51
C VAL A 101 -19.77 -7.65 -3.31
N ARG A 102 -20.18 -8.88 -3.58
CA ARG A 102 -20.67 -9.82 -2.55
C ARG A 102 -19.63 -10.86 -2.18
N SER A 103 -18.77 -11.19 -3.13
CA SER A 103 -17.77 -12.25 -3.00
C SER A 103 -16.49 -11.85 -3.69
N VAL A 104 -15.37 -12.01 -2.99
CA VAL A 104 -14.05 -11.65 -3.50
C VAL A 104 -13.03 -12.75 -3.24
N ILE A 105 -12.00 -12.79 -4.07
CA ILE A 105 -10.79 -13.54 -3.79
C ILE A 105 -9.65 -12.56 -3.46
N CYS A 106 -8.90 -12.84 -2.39
CA CYS A 106 -7.69 -12.15 -2.02
C CYS A 106 -6.46 -13.02 -2.32
N MET A 107 -5.59 -12.56 -3.23
CA MET A 107 -4.38 -13.29 -3.60
C MET A 107 -3.24 -13.14 -2.58
N THR A 108 -3.33 -12.19 -1.64
CA THR A 108 -2.30 -11.97 -0.61
C THR A 108 -2.91 -11.58 0.73
N SER A 109 -2.16 -11.82 1.81
CA SER A 109 -2.55 -11.39 3.16
C SER A 109 -2.65 -9.87 3.29
N LEU A 110 -1.88 -9.11 2.49
CA LEU A 110 -1.96 -7.65 2.46
C LEU A 110 -3.33 -7.17 1.95
N GLN A 111 -3.90 -7.84 0.94
CA GLN A 111 -5.26 -7.55 0.48
C GLN A 111 -6.28 -7.92 1.56
N LEU A 112 -6.10 -9.10 2.16
CA LEU A 112 -6.95 -9.59 3.24
C LEU A 112 -6.97 -8.64 4.45
N SER A 113 -5.86 -7.97 4.76
CA SER A 113 -5.75 -7.03 5.89
C SER A 113 -6.81 -5.92 5.84
N ASN A 114 -7.16 -5.45 4.64
CA ASN A 114 -8.19 -4.44 4.45
C ASN A 114 -9.59 -4.99 4.84
N PHE A 115 -9.90 -6.22 4.44
CA PHE A 115 -11.17 -6.88 4.78
C PHE A 115 -11.26 -7.19 6.27
N ILE A 116 -10.16 -7.58 6.91
CA ILE A 116 -10.09 -7.76 8.36
C ILE A 116 -10.36 -6.43 9.07
N LYS A 117 -9.70 -5.34 8.64
CA LYS A 117 -9.87 -4.01 9.26
C LYS A 117 -11.28 -3.46 9.05
N LEU A 118 -11.93 -3.75 7.92
CA LEU A 118 -13.31 -3.36 7.62
C LEU A 118 -14.37 -4.32 8.21
N GLU A 119 -13.96 -5.37 8.91
CA GLU A 119 -14.86 -6.39 9.47
C GLU A 119 -15.73 -7.05 8.38
N ALA A 120 -15.14 -7.24 7.18
CA ALA A 120 -15.80 -7.74 5.97
C ALA A 120 -15.23 -9.09 5.50
N CYS A 121 -14.72 -9.91 6.43
CA CYS A 121 -14.18 -11.24 6.13
C CYS A 121 -15.25 -12.17 5.51
N ASP A 122 -16.54 -11.91 5.76
CA ASP A 122 -17.65 -12.64 5.18
C ASP A 122 -17.70 -12.60 3.65
N LYS A 123 -17.15 -11.56 3.05
CA LYS A 123 -17.06 -11.38 1.59
C LYS A 123 -15.91 -12.17 0.95
N VAL A 124 -14.94 -12.61 1.73
CA VAL A 124 -13.78 -13.33 1.22
C VAL A 124 -14.08 -14.80 1.04
N VAL A 125 -14.31 -15.23 -0.23
CA VAL A 125 -14.65 -16.61 -0.59
C VAL A 125 -13.46 -17.44 -1.03
N GLY A 126 -12.30 -16.80 -1.28
CA GLY A 126 -11.07 -17.49 -1.64
C GLY A 126 -9.82 -16.74 -1.24
N ILE A 127 -8.80 -17.48 -0.81
CA ILE A 127 -7.45 -16.97 -0.51
C ILE A 127 -6.38 -17.95 -0.97
N THR A 128 -5.17 -17.46 -1.18
CA THR A 128 -4.02 -18.30 -1.55
C THR A 128 -3.40 -18.99 -0.32
N SER A 129 -2.39 -18.40 0.27
CA SER A 129 -1.65 -18.99 1.38
C SER A 129 -2.36 -18.75 2.71
N THR A 130 -2.45 -19.83 3.51
CA THR A 130 -2.93 -19.77 4.90
C THR A 130 -1.79 -19.92 5.90
N ARG A 131 -0.55 -19.97 5.42
CA ARG A 131 0.63 -20.02 6.28
C ARG A 131 0.72 -18.70 7.05
N HIS A 132 0.75 -18.77 8.38
CA HIS A 132 0.75 -17.60 9.26
C HIS A 132 -0.53 -16.74 9.17
N LEU A 133 -1.69 -17.38 8.98
CA LEU A 133 -2.99 -16.75 9.12
C LEU A 133 -3.42 -16.82 10.60
N PHE A 134 -3.49 -15.68 11.26
CA PHE A 134 -3.82 -15.56 12.70
C PHE A 134 -5.28 -15.20 12.92
N ASN A 135 -5.93 -14.52 11.98
CA ASN A 135 -7.30 -14.07 12.13
C ASN A 135 -8.25 -15.26 12.39
N LYS A 136 -8.96 -15.24 13.53
CA LYS A 136 -9.82 -16.34 13.96
C LYS A 136 -10.99 -16.57 13.02
N GLU A 137 -11.67 -15.52 12.59
CA GLU A 137 -12.80 -15.61 11.68
C GLU A 137 -12.40 -16.26 10.36
N MET A 138 -11.29 -15.81 9.76
CA MET A 138 -10.81 -16.40 8.50
C MET A 138 -10.41 -17.87 8.65
N ASN A 139 -9.81 -18.24 9.79
CA ASN A 139 -9.50 -19.65 10.09
C ASN A 139 -10.78 -20.50 10.25
N GLU A 140 -11.83 -19.97 10.88
CA GLU A 140 -13.13 -20.65 10.99
C GLU A 140 -13.82 -20.77 9.64
N ARG A 141 -13.77 -19.74 8.80
CA ARG A 141 -14.32 -19.75 7.43
C ARG A 141 -13.63 -20.80 6.54
N LEU A 142 -12.30 -20.92 6.66
CA LEU A 142 -11.53 -21.97 5.96
C LEU A 142 -11.92 -23.37 6.43
N LYS A 143 -12.03 -23.57 7.75
CA LYS A 143 -12.44 -24.87 8.33
C LYS A 143 -13.85 -25.27 7.93
N SER A 144 -14.75 -24.32 7.83
CA SER A 144 -16.16 -24.56 7.47
C SER A 144 -16.40 -24.60 5.94
N GLY A 145 -15.37 -24.39 5.12
CA GLY A 145 -15.51 -24.34 3.67
C GLY A 145 -16.19 -23.08 3.11
N LYS A 146 -16.45 -22.07 3.95
CA LYS A 146 -16.98 -20.77 3.51
C LYS A 146 -15.96 -19.92 2.74
N THR A 147 -14.69 -20.19 2.95
CA THR A 147 -13.57 -19.65 2.19
C THR A 147 -12.71 -20.79 1.68
N ALA A 148 -12.40 -20.82 0.40
CA ALA A 148 -11.60 -21.85 -0.23
C ALA A 148 -10.12 -21.48 -0.30
N LYS A 149 -9.25 -22.49 -0.33
CA LYS A 149 -7.83 -22.30 -0.72
C LYS A 149 -7.75 -22.44 -2.23
N ILE A 150 -7.30 -21.39 -2.90
CA ILE A 150 -7.27 -21.32 -4.37
C ILE A 150 -5.90 -21.61 -4.98
N GLY A 151 -5.04 -22.33 -4.27
CA GLY A 151 -3.69 -22.62 -4.73
C GLY A 151 -2.65 -21.61 -4.22
N ILE A 152 -1.53 -21.54 -4.90
CA ILE A 152 -0.41 -20.64 -4.60
C ILE A 152 -0.03 -19.82 -5.83
N GLU A 153 0.69 -18.73 -5.62
CA GLU A 153 1.18 -17.89 -6.74
C GLU A 153 1.93 -18.72 -7.79
N GLY A 154 1.53 -18.56 -9.05
CA GLY A 154 2.07 -19.31 -10.20
C GLY A 154 1.44 -20.71 -10.41
N ASN A 155 0.59 -21.18 -9.47
CA ASN A 155 -0.15 -22.44 -9.59
C ASN A 155 -1.52 -22.33 -8.91
N PHE A 156 -2.40 -21.55 -9.51
CA PHE A 156 -3.77 -21.34 -9.02
C PHE A 156 -4.69 -22.47 -9.47
N ASP A 157 -5.65 -22.80 -8.59
CA ASP A 157 -6.70 -23.79 -8.90
C ASP A 157 -7.90 -23.10 -9.53
N ASN A 158 -7.92 -23.06 -10.86
CA ASN A 158 -8.98 -22.40 -11.61
C ASN A 158 -10.36 -23.07 -11.43
N GLU A 159 -10.41 -24.37 -11.17
CA GLU A 159 -11.69 -25.07 -10.91
C GLU A 159 -12.27 -24.61 -9.57
N VAL A 160 -11.44 -24.50 -8.54
CA VAL A 160 -11.85 -23.95 -7.24
C VAL A 160 -12.27 -22.48 -7.38
N ILE A 161 -11.51 -21.67 -8.13
CA ILE A 161 -11.86 -20.26 -8.37
C ILE A 161 -13.23 -20.15 -9.02
N MET A 162 -13.50 -20.92 -10.07
CA MET A 162 -14.81 -20.95 -10.74
C MET A 162 -15.91 -21.43 -9.81
N SER A 163 -15.65 -22.43 -8.97
CA SER A 163 -16.65 -23.00 -8.07
C SER A 163 -17.12 -22.03 -6.98
N VAL A 164 -16.23 -21.16 -6.47
CA VAL A 164 -16.58 -20.15 -5.46
C VAL A 164 -17.20 -18.89 -6.07
N ASN A 165 -17.16 -18.76 -7.41
CA ASN A 165 -17.84 -17.75 -8.21
C ASN A 165 -17.71 -16.31 -7.63
N PRO A 166 -16.50 -15.73 -7.54
CA PRO A 166 -16.32 -14.40 -6.98
C PRO A 166 -16.78 -13.32 -7.95
N ASP A 167 -17.27 -12.20 -7.42
CA ASP A 167 -17.57 -11.01 -8.22
C ASP A 167 -16.27 -10.34 -8.72
N VAL A 168 -15.18 -10.42 -7.92
CA VAL A 168 -13.87 -9.79 -8.20
C VAL A 168 -12.73 -10.63 -7.62
N ILE A 169 -11.62 -10.64 -8.31
CA ILE A 169 -10.34 -11.17 -7.80
C ILE A 169 -9.35 -10.03 -7.62
N PHE A 170 -8.96 -9.73 -6.37
CA PHE A 170 -7.89 -8.80 -6.11
C PHE A 170 -6.55 -9.47 -6.32
N ILE A 171 -5.75 -8.94 -7.25
CA ILE A 171 -4.45 -9.48 -7.62
C ILE A 171 -3.31 -8.58 -7.15
N SER A 172 -2.13 -9.15 -7.01
CA SER A 172 -0.87 -8.41 -6.87
C SER A 172 -0.02 -8.74 -8.09
N PRO A 173 0.17 -7.82 -9.04
CA PRO A 173 0.90 -8.09 -10.26
C PRO A 173 2.40 -8.19 -9.99
N PHE A 174 2.81 -9.28 -9.35
CA PHE A 174 4.22 -9.65 -9.17
C PHE A 174 4.80 -10.27 -10.45
N LYS A 175 6.12 -10.42 -10.46
CA LYS A 175 6.90 -10.90 -11.62
C LYS A 175 6.57 -12.34 -12.07
N ARG A 176 5.92 -13.17 -11.24
CA ARG A 176 5.74 -14.60 -11.53
C ARG A 176 4.59 -14.94 -12.47
N GLY A 177 3.68 -13.97 -12.74
CA GLY A 177 2.56 -14.22 -13.66
C GLY A 177 1.53 -15.21 -13.10
N GLY A 178 0.92 -15.98 -13.99
CA GLY A 178 -0.14 -16.97 -13.62
C GLY A 178 -1.55 -16.40 -13.71
N TYR A 179 -1.70 -15.13 -14.07
CA TYR A 179 -3.01 -14.49 -14.21
C TYR A 179 -3.63 -14.65 -15.61
N ASP A 180 -2.87 -15.15 -16.61
CA ASP A 180 -3.37 -15.25 -17.98
C ASP A 180 -4.53 -16.24 -18.09
N THR A 181 -4.39 -17.40 -17.44
CA THR A 181 -5.48 -18.39 -17.36
C THR A 181 -6.69 -17.88 -16.57
N MET A 182 -6.49 -17.01 -15.58
CA MET A 182 -7.59 -16.39 -14.84
C MET A 182 -8.36 -15.37 -15.67
N ARG A 183 -7.70 -14.64 -16.59
CA ARG A 183 -8.39 -13.72 -17.49
C ARG A 183 -9.39 -14.44 -18.39
N GLU A 184 -9.11 -15.70 -18.75
CA GLU A 184 -10.02 -16.52 -19.57
C GLU A 184 -11.29 -16.94 -18.83
N ILE A 185 -11.30 -16.92 -17.50
CA ILE A 185 -12.48 -17.25 -16.67
C ILE A 185 -13.54 -16.15 -16.76
N GLY A 186 -13.18 -14.93 -17.18
CA GLY A 186 -14.10 -13.80 -17.34
C GLY A 186 -14.46 -13.07 -16.06
N ILE A 187 -13.80 -13.39 -14.93
CA ILE A 187 -13.98 -12.66 -13.66
C ILE A 187 -13.04 -11.45 -13.65
N PRO A 188 -13.51 -10.24 -13.26
CA PRO A 188 -12.67 -9.05 -13.18
C PRO A 188 -11.47 -9.25 -12.27
N LEU A 189 -10.26 -9.01 -12.82
CA LEU A 189 -9.01 -8.98 -12.07
C LEU A 189 -8.66 -7.54 -11.72
N VAL A 190 -8.57 -7.22 -10.44
CA VAL A 190 -8.33 -5.86 -9.96
C VAL A 190 -6.99 -5.81 -9.23
N PRO A 191 -5.97 -5.11 -9.76
CA PRO A 191 -4.71 -4.92 -9.06
C PRO A 191 -4.89 -4.13 -7.76
N HIS A 192 -4.38 -4.68 -6.66
CA HIS A 192 -4.23 -3.97 -5.40
C HIS A 192 -2.75 -3.60 -5.23
N LEU A 193 -2.42 -2.32 -5.42
CA LEU A 193 -1.04 -1.83 -5.48
C LEU A 193 -0.55 -1.18 -4.17
N GLY A 194 -1.30 -1.30 -3.09
CA GLY A 194 -0.95 -0.72 -1.79
C GLY A 194 0.45 -1.07 -1.30
N TYR A 195 0.98 -2.25 -1.65
CA TYR A 195 2.35 -2.64 -1.30
C TYR A 195 3.43 -1.82 -2.02
N LYS A 196 3.07 -1.04 -3.04
CA LYS A 196 3.96 -0.17 -3.79
C LYS A 196 3.93 1.28 -3.29
N GLU A 197 3.05 1.62 -2.37
CA GLU A 197 3.04 2.94 -1.77
C GLU A 197 4.35 3.20 -1.02
N MET A 198 4.82 4.43 -1.10
CA MET A 198 6.10 4.82 -0.53
C MET A 198 5.99 5.34 0.91
N THR A 199 4.77 5.57 1.38
CA THR A 199 4.50 6.05 2.74
C THR A 199 3.59 5.09 3.51
N PRO A 200 3.73 5.01 4.86
CA PRO A 200 2.88 4.16 5.68
C PRO A 200 1.41 4.51 5.59
N LEU A 201 1.08 5.80 5.61
CA LEU A 201 -0.30 6.28 5.45
C LEU A 201 -0.83 6.03 4.04
N GLY A 202 0.01 6.16 2.99
CA GLY A 202 -0.38 5.82 1.63
C GLY A 202 -0.78 4.35 1.51
N GLN A 203 -0.02 3.43 2.12
CA GLN A 203 -0.38 2.01 2.13
C GLN A 203 -1.69 1.74 2.87
N ALA A 204 -1.85 2.32 4.07
CA ALA A 204 -3.06 2.13 4.88
C ALA A 204 -4.32 2.74 4.23
N GLU A 205 -4.17 3.80 3.43
CA GLU A 205 -5.29 4.45 2.76
C GLU A 205 -5.97 3.56 1.70
N TRP A 206 -5.35 2.46 1.28
CA TRP A 206 -6.00 1.47 0.41
C TRP A 206 -7.22 0.78 1.04
N ILE A 207 -7.45 0.95 2.34
CA ILE A 207 -8.72 0.57 2.97
C ILE A 207 -9.90 1.29 2.32
N LYS A 208 -9.72 2.54 1.90
CA LYS A 208 -10.73 3.33 1.19
C LYS A 208 -11.02 2.75 -0.19
N PHE A 209 -9.97 2.27 -0.88
CA PHE A 209 -10.14 1.58 -2.16
C PHE A 209 -11.01 0.33 -2.03
N ILE A 210 -10.77 -0.51 -1.03
CA ILE A 210 -11.62 -1.68 -0.77
C ILE A 210 -13.03 -1.26 -0.38
N GLY A 211 -13.19 -0.20 0.44
CA GLY A 211 -14.49 0.37 0.81
C GLY A 211 -15.38 0.67 -0.40
N LEU A 212 -14.81 1.23 -1.49
CA LEU A 212 -15.53 1.50 -2.75
C LEU A 212 -16.17 0.26 -3.36
N PHE A 213 -15.48 -0.88 -3.31
CA PHE A 213 -15.97 -2.12 -3.91
C PHE A 213 -17.06 -2.79 -3.08
N ILE A 214 -16.96 -2.69 -1.75
CA ILE A 214 -17.87 -3.39 -0.84
C ILE A 214 -19.01 -2.53 -0.29
N GLY A 215 -19.06 -1.24 -0.68
CA GLY A 215 -20.08 -0.29 -0.23
C GLY A 215 -19.91 0.12 1.24
N GLN A 216 -18.67 0.25 1.71
CA GLN A 216 -18.31 0.69 3.07
C GLN A 216 -17.40 1.92 3.03
N GLU A 217 -17.72 2.88 2.18
CA GLU A 217 -16.92 4.09 2.00
C GLU A 217 -16.83 4.91 3.29
N LYS A 218 -17.92 5.03 4.01
CA LYS A 218 -17.99 5.76 5.27
C LYS A 218 -17.12 5.11 6.34
N GLU A 219 -17.28 3.82 6.56
CA GLU A 219 -16.50 3.05 7.52
C GLU A 219 -15.01 3.07 7.19
N ALA A 220 -14.67 2.99 5.91
CA ALA A 220 -13.30 3.07 5.45
C ALA A 220 -12.68 4.45 5.72
N ASN A 221 -13.42 5.54 5.49
CA ASN A 221 -12.99 6.89 5.82
C ASN A 221 -12.79 7.07 7.33
N GLU A 222 -13.74 6.60 8.15
CA GLU A 222 -13.68 6.71 9.62
C GLU A 222 -12.50 5.91 10.19
N LYS A 223 -12.31 4.67 9.75
CA LYS A 223 -11.18 3.83 10.18
C LYS A 223 -9.84 4.42 9.74
N PHE A 224 -9.73 4.93 8.51
CA PHE A 224 -8.52 5.59 8.05
C PHE A 224 -8.24 6.88 8.83
N ALA A 225 -9.23 7.72 9.08
CA ALA A 225 -9.05 8.96 9.84
C ALA A 225 -8.54 8.70 11.27
N ALA A 226 -8.95 7.60 11.91
CA ALA A 226 -8.42 7.20 13.21
C ALA A 226 -6.94 6.79 13.12
N ILE A 227 -6.57 5.99 12.10
CA ILE A 227 -5.18 5.61 11.81
C ILE A 227 -4.33 6.87 11.56
N GLU A 228 -4.78 7.73 10.67
CA GLU A 228 -4.10 8.97 10.28
C GLU A 228 -3.82 9.88 11.48
N LYS A 229 -4.86 10.10 12.30
CA LYS A 229 -4.73 10.92 13.49
C LYS A 229 -3.69 10.37 14.46
N HIS A 230 -3.80 9.09 14.82
CA HIS A 230 -2.88 8.44 15.76
C HIS A 230 -1.45 8.44 15.22
N TYR A 231 -1.26 8.11 13.94
CA TYR A 231 0.05 8.16 13.28
C TYR A 231 0.68 9.56 13.35
N ASN A 232 -0.09 10.60 13.04
CA ASN A 232 0.41 11.98 13.04
C ASN A 232 0.69 12.49 14.46
N ASP A 233 -0.11 12.10 15.46
CA ASP A 233 0.15 12.42 16.87
C ASP A 233 1.49 11.80 17.32
N LEU A 234 1.76 10.54 16.99
CA LEU A 234 3.02 9.85 17.29
C LEU A 234 4.21 10.47 16.54
N LYS A 235 4.05 10.78 15.27
CA LYS A 235 5.06 11.46 14.46
C LYS A 235 5.44 12.81 15.08
N GLN A 236 4.44 13.57 15.55
CA GLN A 236 4.68 14.84 16.24
C GLN A 236 5.40 14.63 17.58
N LEU A 237 5.07 13.59 18.33
CA LEU A 237 5.73 13.23 19.59
C LEU A 237 7.24 12.97 19.38
N ALA A 238 7.61 12.33 18.28
CA ALA A 238 8.99 12.00 17.95
C ALA A 238 9.74 13.12 17.16
N ALA A 239 9.05 14.20 16.78
CA ALA A 239 9.64 15.24 15.91
C ALA A 239 10.79 16.01 16.58
N ASP A 240 10.68 16.26 17.88
CA ASP A 240 11.61 17.13 18.63
C ASP A 240 12.70 16.38 19.39
N VAL A 241 12.93 15.09 19.06
CA VAL A 241 13.97 14.30 19.71
C VAL A 241 15.34 14.90 19.44
N LYS A 242 16.12 15.14 20.50
CA LYS A 242 17.45 15.78 20.41
C LYS A 242 18.51 14.87 19.78
N LYS A 243 18.37 13.56 19.96
CA LYS A 243 19.29 12.56 19.44
C LYS A 243 18.52 11.59 18.56
N ARG A 244 18.89 11.52 17.31
CA ARG A 244 18.34 10.54 16.34
C ARG A 244 19.31 9.35 16.26
N PRO A 245 18.94 8.17 16.78
CA PRO A 245 19.79 6.99 16.66
C PRO A 245 19.84 6.53 15.20
N VAL A 246 20.96 5.91 14.84
CA VAL A 246 21.10 5.26 13.52
C VAL A 246 20.54 3.85 13.57
N VAL A 247 19.66 3.52 12.63
CA VAL A 247 19.06 2.18 12.49
C VAL A 247 19.39 1.60 11.13
N PHE A 248 19.74 0.31 11.11
CA PHE A 248 19.81 -0.46 9.87
C PHE A 248 18.85 -1.65 9.90
N SER A 249 18.59 -2.23 8.73
CA SER A 249 17.63 -3.33 8.60
C SER A 249 18.11 -4.39 7.64
N GLY A 250 17.51 -5.58 7.74
CA GLY A 250 17.78 -6.70 6.86
C GLY A 250 18.65 -7.78 7.50
N GLU A 251 18.95 -8.78 6.70
CA GLU A 251 19.79 -9.92 7.07
C GLU A 251 20.37 -10.58 5.81
N ILE A 252 21.38 -11.43 5.98
CA ILE A 252 21.94 -12.22 4.88
C ILE A 252 20.97 -13.33 4.50
N ARG A 253 20.67 -13.45 3.21
CA ARG A 253 19.93 -14.56 2.61
C ARG A 253 20.62 -14.99 1.34
N GLY A 254 21.00 -16.26 1.25
CA GLY A 254 21.71 -16.76 0.06
C GLY A 254 23.02 -16.03 -0.25
N GLY A 255 23.75 -15.61 0.80
CA GLY A 255 25.04 -14.92 0.68
C GLY A 255 24.96 -13.41 0.48
N ASN A 256 23.79 -12.84 0.25
CA ASN A 256 23.60 -11.39 0.08
C ASN A 256 22.79 -10.80 1.22
N TRP A 257 23.05 -9.53 1.54
CA TRP A 257 22.23 -8.75 2.47
C TRP A 257 21.01 -8.18 1.76
N TYR A 258 19.83 -8.39 2.32
CA TYR A 258 18.58 -7.81 1.82
C TYR A 258 18.11 -6.71 2.73
N ALA A 259 18.08 -5.49 2.21
CA ALA A 259 17.57 -4.29 2.85
C ALA A 259 16.52 -3.61 1.96
N VAL A 260 16.09 -2.42 2.32
CA VAL A 260 15.23 -1.56 1.49
C VAL A 260 15.91 -0.22 1.27
N GLY A 261 15.59 0.44 0.16
CA GLY A 261 16.16 1.75 -0.16
C GLY A 261 15.61 2.87 0.73
N GLY A 262 16.24 4.04 0.65
CA GLY A 262 15.94 5.20 1.48
C GLY A 262 14.61 5.89 1.18
N LYS A 263 14.00 5.62 0.02
CA LYS A 263 12.66 6.12 -0.34
C LYS A 263 11.55 5.10 -0.12
N SER A 264 11.76 4.10 0.73
CA SER A 264 10.75 3.10 1.09
C SER A 264 9.87 3.55 2.25
N PHE A 265 8.69 2.94 2.38
CA PHE A 265 7.81 3.18 3.52
C PHE A 265 8.48 2.84 4.86
N LEU A 266 9.40 1.86 4.89
CA LEU A 266 10.13 1.49 6.10
C LEU A 266 11.15 2.57 6.49
N ALA A 267 11.86 3.15 5.52
CA ALA A 267 12.76 4.30 5.77
C ALA A 267 11.95 5.52 6.28
N GLU A 268 10.74 5.72 5.76
CA GLU A 268 9.81 6.74 6.26
C GLU A 268 9.42 6.48 7.72
N LEU A 269 9.04 5.25 8.08
CA LEU A 269 8.72 4.86 9.46
C LEU A 269 9.87 5.14 10.42
N PHE A 270 11.11 4.81 10.05
CA PHE A 270 12.26 5.11 10.89
C PHE A 270 12.46 6.60 11.08
N ARG A 271 12.32 7.39 10.01
CA ARG A 271 12.41 8.85 10.07
C ARG A 271 11.34 9.45 10.98
N ASP A 272 10.10 8.98 10.83
CA ASP A 272 8.95 9.46 11.60
C ASP A 272 9.03 9.02 13.07
N ALA A 273 9.68 7.87 13.35
CA ALA A 273 10.01 7.41 14.71
C ALA A 273 11.21 8.13 15.33
N GLY A 274 11.75 9.18 14.70
CA GLY A 274 12.88 9.94 15.25
C GLY A 274 14.23 9.25 15.12
N ALA A 275 14.43 8.36 14.14
CA ALA A 275 15.70 7.70 13.83
C ALA A 275 16.21 8.04 12.43
N ASP A 276 17.50 7.80 12.20
CA ASP A 276 18.14 7.94 10.89
C ASP A 276 18.42 6.56 10.31
N TYR A 277 17.88 6.31 9.13
CA TYR A 277 18.11 5.03 8.43
C TYR A 277 19.48 5.03 7.74
N PHE A 278 20.23 3.92 7.82
CA PHE A 278 21.59 3.84 7.27
C PHE A 278 21.65 4.05 5.75
N LEU A 279 20.57 3.74 5.01
CA LEU A 279 20.43 3.99 3.58
C LEU A 279 19.52 5.20 3.28
N LYS A 280 19.38 6.17 4.16
CA LYS A 280 18.45 7.31 3.98
C LYS A 280 18.65 8.09 2.67
N ASP A 281 19.86 8.10 2.14
CA ASP A 281 20.23 8.81 0.91
C ASP A 281 20.11 7.90 -0.36
N ASP A 282 19.78 6.61 -0.20
CA ASP A 282 19.55 5.71 -1.33
C ASP A 282 18.25 6.08 -2.05
N PRO A 283 18.28 6.34 -3.38
CA PRO A 283 17.11 6.82 -4.11
C PRO A 283 16.05 5.76 -4.39
N ARG A 284 16.32 4.48 -4.11
CA ARG A 284 15.40 3.38 -4.39
C ARG A 284 14.29 3.30 -3.35
N SER A 285 13.09 2.93 -3.80
CA SER A 285 11.91 2.71 -2.93
C SER A 285 11.69 1.24 -2.53
N GLY A 286 12.26 0.32 -3.30
CA GLY A 286 12.07 -1.13 -3.12
C GLY A 286 13.21 -1.81 -2.39
N GLY A 287 13.20 -3.16 -2.45
CA GLY A 287 14.27 -4.00 -1.92
C GLY A 287 15.61 -3.76 -2.62
N VAL A 288 16.66 -3.77 -1.84
CA VAL A 288 18.05 -3.62 -2.30
C VAL A 288 18.87 -4.83 -1.85
N THR A 289 19.74 -5.29 -2.73
CA THR A 289 20.69 -6.37 -2.43
C THR A 289 22.08 -5.76 -2.34
N LEU A 290 22.76 -6.02 -1.23
CA LEU A 290 24.11 -5.52 -0.92
C LEU A 290 25.01 -6.68 -0.50
N ASP A 291 26.31 -6.50 -0.59
CA ASP A 291 27.27 -7.39 0.07
C ASP A 291 27.40 -7.02 1.56
N PHE A 292 27.94 -7.96 2.34
CA PHE A 292 28.11 -7.74 3.78
C PHE A 292 29.06 -6.56 4.09
N GLU A 293 30.14 -6.47 3.35
CA GLU A 293 31.19 -5.44 3.57
C GLU A 293 30.64 -4.03 3.36
N THR A 294 29.80 -3.84 2.34
CA THR A 294 29.08 -2.59 2.10
C THR A 294 28.16 -2.23 3.25
N VAL A 295 27.38 -3.19 3.77
CA VAL A 295 26.52 -2.94 4.94
C VAL A 295 27.34 -2.68 6.19
N TYR A 296 28.39 -3.46 6.44
CA TYR A 296 29.24 -3.31 7.61
C TYR A 296 29.87 -1.92 7.64
N SER A 297 30.44 -1.47 6.53
CA SER A 297 31.09 -0.14 6.45
C SER A 297 30.16 1.03 6.77
N GLN A 298 28.82 0.86 6.53
CA GLN A 298 27.84 1.92 6.74
C GLN A 298 27.08 1.78 8.08
N ALA A 299 27.03 0.58 8.65
CA ALA A 299 26.18 0.26 9.79
C ALA A 299 26.91 -0.34 10.99
N GLU A 300 28.25 -0.50 10.96
CA GLU A 300 29.00 -1.11 12.07
C GLU A 300 28.77 -0.39 13.39
N SER A 301 28.65 0.94 13.34
CA SER A 301 28.44 1.83 14.49
C SER A 301 26.98 2.23 14.72
N ALA A 302 26.02 1.62 13.97
CA ALA A 302 24.60 1.90 14.14
C ALA A 302 24.12 1.50 15.55
N ASP A 303 23.18 2.28 16.08
CA ASP A 303 22.62 2.07 17.43
C ASP A 303 21.63 0.89 17.46
N TYR A 304 20.85 0.71 16.36
CA TYR A 304 19.80 -0.31 16.29
C TYR A 304 19.86 -1.12 15.00
N TRP A 305 19.47 -2.37 15.11
CA TRP A 305 19.29 -3.31 14.00
C TRP A 305 17.88 -3.90 13.98
N ARG A 306 17.08 -3.56 12.97
CA ARG A 306 15.75 -4.12 12.79
C ARG A 306 15.79 -5.40 11.98
N ILE A 307 15.26 -6.50 12.53
CA ILE A 307 15.14 -7.82 11.90
C ILE A 307 13.68 -8.28 11.86
N VAL A 308 13.26 -8.83 10.72
CA VAL A 308 11.97 -9.52 10.57
C VAL A 308 12.21 -10.82 9.82
N ASN A 309 11.88 -11.93 10.46
CA ASN A 309 11.97 -13.24 9.83
C ASN A 309 10.90 -14.20 10.37
N SER A 310 10.92 -15.45 9.90
CA SER A 310 10.03 -16.53 10.35
C SER A 310 10.87 -17.60 11.07
N TYR A 311 11.56 -17.24 12.14
CA TYR A 311 12.38 -18.14 12.88
C TYR A 311 11.52 -19.18 13.64
N ASP A 312 12.00 -20.43 13.69
CA ASP A 312 11.32 -21.51 14.40
C ASP A 312 11.96 -21.68 15.78
N GLY A 313 11.17 -21.46 16.82
CA GLY A 313 11.64 -21.45 18.21
C GLY A 313 12.03 -20.08 18.72
N THR A 314 12.74 -20.01 19.84
CA THR A 314 13.13 -18.76 20.49
C THR A 314 14.30 -18.11 19.72
N PHE A 315 14.05 -16.93 19.17
CA PHE A 315 15.10 -16.11 18.56
C PHE A 315 15.83 -15.34 19.64
N SER A 316 17.16 -15.48 19.67
CA SER A 316 18.04 -14.85 20.67
C SER A 316 19.29 -14.32 20.01
N TYR A 317 20.15 -13.60 20.74
CA TYR A 317 21.45 -13.17 20.25
C TYR A 317 22.34 -14.36 19.85
N ASP A 318 22.29 -15.47 20.57
CA ASP A 318 23.02 -16.70 20.19
C ASP A 318 22.47 -17.31 18.91
N ALA A 319 21.14 -17.35 18.74
CA ALA A 319 20.52 -17.79 17.50
C ALA A 319 20.90 -16.88 16.33
N LEU A 320 20.86 -15.55 16.53
CA LEU A 320 21.27 -14.57 15.52
C LEU A 320 22.75 -14.75 15.13
N LYS A 321 23.64 -14.89 16.11
CA LYS A 321 25.06 -15.16 15.86
C LYS A 321 25.32 -16.48 15.14
N SER A 322 24.49 -17.50 15.37
CA SER A 322 24.61 -18.78 14.70
C SER A 322 24.27 -18.73 13.21
N LEU A 323 23.47 -17.75 12.77
CA LEU A 323 23.16 -17.55 11.35
C LEU A 323 24.36 -17.03 10.56
N ASP A 324 25.14 -16.13 11.16
CA ASP A 324 26.40 -15.62 10.63
C ASP A 324 27.26 -15.04 11.77
N LEU A 325 28.46 -15.52 11.95
CA LEU A 325 29.36 -15.09 13.06
C LEU A 325 29.71 -13.61 13.00
N ARG A 326 29.76 -13.02 11.79
CA ARG A 326 30.05 -11.62 11.55
C ARG A 326 28.99 -10.68 12.11
N TYR A 327 27.79 -11.17 12.40
CA TYR A 327 26.73 -10.37 13.02
C TYR A 327 27.12 -9.81 14.38
N ALA A 328 28.02 -10.52 15.11
CA ALA A 328 28.53 -10.07 16.39
C ALA A 328 29.45 -8.82 16.28
N ASP A 329 29.92 -8.49 15.08
CA ASP A 329 30.80 -7.33 14.86
C ASP A 329 30.02 -6.02 14.81
N PHE A 330 28.72 -6.03 14.61
CA PHE A 330 27.87 -4.83 14.64
C PHE A 330 27.71 -4.31 16.09
N ARG A 331 27.81 -2.99 16.26
CA ARG A 331 27.58 -2.35 17.55
C ARG A 331 26.18 -2.65 18.09
N ALA A 332 25.15 -2.57 17.25
CA ALA A 332 23.77 -2.90 17.63
C ALA A 332 23.61 -4.34 18.20
N PHE A 333 24.42 -5.30 17.75
CA PHE A 333 24.47 -6.63 18.35
C PHE A 333 25.10 -6.59 19.76
N ARG A 334 26.28 -5.97 19.89
CA ARG A 334 27.02 -5.91 21.15
C ARG A 334 26.29 -5.14 22.24
N ASP A 335 25.64 -4.04 21.87
CA ASP A 335 24.93 -3.14 22.77
C ASP A 335 23.45 -3.54 22.99
N LYS A 336 23.06 -4.74 22.53
CA LYS A 336 21.66 -5.25 22.67
C LYS A 336 20.61 -4.34 22.03
N GLY A 337 20.95 -3.72 20.89
CA GLY A 337 20.11 -2.82 20.11
C GLY A 337 19.32 -3.53 19.00
N VAL A 338 19.18 -4.85 19.00
CA VAL A 338 18.39 -5.56 18.00
C VAL A 338 16.90 -5.43 18.30
N ILE A 339 16.12 -5.01 17.27
CA ILE A 339 14.67 -4.89 17.30
C ILE A 339 14.10 -5.98 16.39
N TYR A 340 13.27 -6.84 16.93
CA TYR A 340 12.87 -8.08 16.28
C TYR A 340 11.35 -8.24 16.18
N CYS A 341 10.91 -8.80 15.06
CA CYS A 341 9.55 -9.27 14.85
C CYS A 341 9.58 -10.68 14.24
N ASN A 342 8.96 -11.66 14.92
CA ASN A 342 8.77 -13.00 14.39
C ASN A 342 7.43 -13.11 13.66
N MET A 343 7.49 -13.28 12.33
CA MET A 343 6.27 -13.45 11.52
C MET A 343 5.52 -14.77 11.77
N ARG A 344 6.08 -15.70 12.57
CA ARG A 344 5.37 -16.91 13.04
C ARG A 344 4.53 -16.66 14.28
N GLU A 345 4.81 -15.59 15.01
CA GLU A 345 4.17 -15.26 16.28
C GLU A 345 3.27 -14.03 16.18
N GLN A 346 3.49 -13.20 15.16
CA GLN A 346 2.78 -11.95 14.95
C GLN A 346 2.04 -11.93 13.61
N PRO A 347 0.84 -11.34 13.55
CA PRO A 347 0.03 -11.22 12.33
C PRO A 347 0.60 -10.16 11.36
N PHE A 348 1.88 -10.28 11.02
CA PHE A 348 2.65 -9.28 10.31
C PHE A 348 2.01 -8.84 8.99
N TYR A 349 1.65 -9.80 8.12
CA TYR A 349 1.11 -9.49 6.80
C TYR A 349 -0.40 -9.24 6.77
N GLU A 350 -1.15 -9.71 7.76
CA GLU A 350 -2.61 -9.58 7.78
C GLU A 350 -3.13 -8.43 8.62
N SER A 351 -2.29 -7.79 9.44
CA SER A 351 -2.69 -6.66 10.29
C SER A 351 -1.80 -5.44 10.10
N MET A 352 -0.48 -5.60 10.11
CA MET A 352 0.48 -4.50 10.07
C MET A 352 0.23 -3.49 8.94
N PRO A 353 -0.16 -3.90 7.69
CA PRO A 353 -0.41 -2.94 6.63
C PRO A 353 -1.51 -1.93 6.92
N MET A 354 -2.43 -2.28 7.83
CA MET A 354 -3.55 -1.45 8.28
C MET A 354 -3.35 -0.87 9.68
N GLU A 355 -2.15 -1.00 10.23
CA GLU A 355 -1.77 -0.54 11.57
C GLU A 355 -0.40 0.17 11.56
N PRO A 356 -0.14 1.11 10.62
CA PRO A 356 1.15 1.81 10.56
C PRO A 356 1.40 2.66 11.82
N GLU A 357 0.35 3.13 12.49
CA GLU A 357 0.42 3.84 13.75
C GLU A 357 0.99 2.96 14.87
N ILE A 358 0.59 1.69 14.94
CA ILE A 358 1.11 0.74 15.95
C ILE A 358 2.57 0.40 15.65
N VAL A 359 2.93 0.25 14.37
CA VAL A 359 4.32 0.02 13.99
C VAL A 359 5.20 1.23 14.35
N LEU A 360 4.69 2.44 14.14
CA LEU A 360 5.37 3.68 14.52
C LEU A 360 5.56 3.76 16.04
N GLU A 361 4.54 3.40 16.81
CA GLU A 361 4.54 3.39 18.28
C GLU A 361 5.58 2.40 18.82
N ASP A 362 5.63 1.16 18.27
CA ASP A 362 6.66 0.16 18.59
C ASP A 362 8.08 0.70 18.36
N LEU A 363 8.29 1.38 17.22
CA LEU A 363 9.59 1.92 16.86
C LEU A 363 9.98 3.11 17.73
N ILE A 364 9.04 4.02 18.06
CA ILE A 364 9.29 5.13 18.99
C ILE A 364 9.66 4.59 20.36
N HIS A 365 8.91 3.61 20.88
CA HIS A 365 9.26 2.98 22.17
C HIS A 365 10.64 2.32 22.12
N ALA A 366 11.00 1.66 21.03
CA ALA A 366 12.31 1.03 20.90
C ALA A 366 13.46 2.03 20.84
N PHE A 367 13.30 3.15 20.11
CA PHE A 367 14.34 4.18 19.93
C PHE A 367 14.39 5.21 21.05
N HIS A 368 13.23 5.55 21.60
CA HIS A 368 13.02 6.62 22.58
C HIS A 368 12.08 6.14 23.69
N PRO A 369 12.48 5.16 24.52
CA PRO A 369 11.60 4.55 25.53
C PRO A 369 11.00 5.56 26.52
N ASP A 370 11.70 6.67 26.78
CA ASP A 370 11.23 7.73 27.66
C ASP A 370 9.99 8.48 27.14
N LEU A 371 9.73 8.45 25.82
CA LEU A 371 8.53 9.05 25.22
C LEU A 371 7.29 8.20 25.46
N LEU A 372 7.42 6.88 25.57
CA LEU A 372 6.35 5.90 25.70
C LEU A 372 6.69 4.86 26.78
N PRO A 373 6.88 5.25 28.07
CA PRO A 373 7.48 4.40 29.09
C PRO A 373 6.61 3.17 29.42
N ASP A 374 5.27 3.28 29.36
CA ASP A 374 4.33 2.23 29.75
C ASP A 374 3.82 1.41 28.55
N TYR A 375 4.33 1.70 27.34
CA TYR A 375 3.88 1.04 26.11
C TYR A 375 4.39 -0.41 26.03
N GLN A 376 3.52 -1.30 25.53
CA GLN A 376 3.85 -2.70 25.28
C GLN A 376 3.86 -2.96 23.77
N PRO A 377 5.01 -3.28 23.18
CA PRO A 377 5.15 -3.48 21.72
C PRO A 377 4.28 -4.64 21.22
N LYS A 378 3.66 -4.44 20.06
CA LYS A 378 2.86 -5.45 19.37
C LYS A 378 3.68 -6.25 18.36
N TYR A 379 4.41 -5.57 17.49
CA TYR A 379 5.17 -6.17 16.39
C TYR A 379 6.66 -6.21 16.67
N TYR A 380 7.23 -5.08 17.06
CA TYR A 380 8.66 -4.91 17.22
C TYR A 380 9.06 -4.73 18.67
N ALA A 381 9.70 -5.74 19.23
CA ALA A 381 10.28 -5.66 20.57
C ALA A 381 11.81 -5.76 20.53
N ARG A 382 12.49 -5.25 21.57
CA ARG A 382 13.93 -5.49 21.74
C ARG A 382 14.17 -6.99 21.95
N LEU A 383 15.13 -7.53 21.21
CA LEU A 383 15.57 -8.91 21.35
C LEU A 383 16.20 -9.12 22.75
N GLN A 384 15.79 -10.19 23.42
CA GLN A 384 16.28 -10.55 24.75
C GLN A 384 17.51 -11.47 24.69
#